data_360190b577316740771a68a29ca7c944
#
_entry.id   360190b577316740771a68a29ca7c944
#
_cell.length_a   1.000
_cell.length_b   1.000
_cell.length_c   1.000
_cell.angle_alpha   90.00
_cell.angle_beta   90.00
_cell.angle_gamma   90.00
#
_symmetry.space_group_name_H-M   'P 1'
#
loop_
_entity.id
_entity.type
_entity.pdbx_description
1 polymer ?
#
loop_
_entity_poly.entity_id
_entity_poly.type
_entity_poly.pdbx_seq_one_letter_code
_entity_poly.pdbx_strand_id
1 'polypeptide(L)'
;MNKASATSCQYIPSDTQKEGLSLIHGTQVSCIFDGRTSTTAVNNVDFSIEEGQITAIIGESGSGKSTLLKLIYGLIEPNTGEIRYRGWLIPTPKDKLIPGHDSMRLVSQGFDDLNHYAKVWDNIASQLSNTDLELKERSTNAVLKKLRIDHLAQQRVADLSGGERQRVAIARALINEPEVLLMDEPFNQVDAAFRDALQQDVQKIVKETGLTVILVSHDPTEVLAMADQMMVMKKGKIMAAGSPQKLYFEPQNAYTAQLLAKSNILTTDKAKKLGIQTTQSIAVHQEWIKVKTDQQGSFEIKDIRFRGLYDEYVLVYGDIHLH
;
A
#
# COMPACT_ATOMS: atom_id res chain seq x y z
N MET A 1 30.32 -1.16 -38.50
CA MET A 1 29.07 -0.49 -38.92
C MET A 1 27.94 -1.48 -38.76
N ASN A 2 27.27 -1.48 -37.62
CA ASN A 2 26.02 -2.22 -37.45
C ASN A 2 25.10 -1.31 -36.66
N LYS A 3 24.07 -0.82 -37.34
CA LYS A 3 22.98 -0.04 -36.75
C LYS A 3 22.07 -1.00 -35.98
N ALA A 4 22.04 -0.92 -34.67
CA ALA A 4 21.00 -1.55 -33.87
C ALA A 4 19.77 -0.64 -33.90
N SER A 5 18.71 -1.10 -34.57
CA SER A 5 17.39 -0.49 -34.52
C SER A 5 16.78 -0.75 -33.17
N ALA A 6 16.46 0.30 -32.44
CA ALA A 6 15.66 0.20 -31.21
C ALA A 6 14.23 -0.22 -31.58
N THR A 7 13.88 -1.45 -31.27
CA THR A 7 12.50 -1.93 -31.33
C THR A 7 11.75 -1.31 -30.15
N SER A 8 10.81 -0.40 -30.45
CA SER A 8 9.88 0.13 -29.46
C SER A 8 9.02 -1.02 -28.95
N CYS A 9 9.21 -1.36 -27.68
CA CYS A 9 8.30 -2.27 -26.99
C CYS A 9 6.96 -1.54 -26.83
N GLN A 10 6.00 -1.82 -27.70
CA GLN A 10 4.62 -1.37 -27.53
C GLN A 10 3.98 -2.20 -26.43
N TYR A 11 3.66 -1.54 -25.32
CA TYR A 11 2.82 -2.11 -24.28
C TYR A 11 1.42 -2.35 -24.85
N ILE A 12 0.99 -3.60 -24.87
CA ILE A 12 -0.40 -3.98 -25.18
C ILE A 12 -1.11 -4.13 -23.83
N PRO A 13 -2.07 -3.25 -23.50
CA PRO A 13 -2.88 -3.43 -22.29
C PRO A 13 -3.70 -4.71 -22.43
N SER A 14 -3.54 -5.66 -21.54
CA SER A 14 -4.47 -6.77 -21.42
C SER A 14 -5.71 -6.30 -20.65
N ASP A 15 -6.63 -5.64 -21.35
CA ASP A 15 -7.97 -5.37 -20.85
C ASP A 15 -8.78 -6.66 -20.81
N THR A 16 -8.62 -7.40 -19.73
CA THR A 16 -9.67 -8.28 -19.22
C THR A 16 -10.06 -7.73 -17.85
N GLN A 17 -10.89 -6.67 -17.85
CA GLN A 17 -11.70 -6.31 -16.70
C GLN A 17 -12.63 -7.51 -16.42
N LYS A 18 -12.25 -8.37 -15.49
CA LYS A 18 -13.24 -9.07 -14.69
C LYS A 18 -13.97 -7.96 -13.93
N GLU A 19 -15.26 -7.76 -14.20
CA GLU A 19 -16.13 -7.01 -13.30
C GLU A 19 -16.09 -7.72 -11.95
N GLY A 20 -15.16 -7.32 -11.07
CA GLY A 20 -15.04 -7.83 -9.72
C GLY A 20 -16.27 -7.37 -8.94
N LEU A 21 -16.90 -8.27 -8.22
CA LEU A 21 -17.94 -7.92 -7.26
C LEU A 21 -17.26 -7.14 -6.12
N SER A 22 -17.68 -5.89 -5.92
CA SER A 22 -17.19 -5.06 -4.81
C SER A 22 -17.51 -5.73 -3.47
N LEU A 23 -16.47 -6.11 -2.73
CA LEU A 23 -16.58 -6.77 -1.43
C LEU A 23 -16.88 -5.80 -0.32
N ILE A 24 -16.17 -4.64 -0.33
CA ILE A 24 -16.35 -3.58 0.66
C ILE A 24 -16.61 -2.27 -0.07
N HIS A 25 -17.62 -1.55 0.40
CA HIS A 25 -18.03 -0.28 -0.18
C HIS A 25 -18.19 0.77 0.92
N GLY A 26 -17.56 1.93 0.75
CA GLY A 26 -17.71 3.10 1.61
C GLY A 26 -18.41 4.23 0.87
N THR A 27 -19.40 4.84 1.50
CA THR A 27 -20.18 5.96 0.94
C THR A 27 -20.11 7.17 1.85
N GLN A 28 -19.59 8.29 1.33
CA GLN A 28 -19.49 9.59 2.00
C GLN A 28 -18.88 9.51 3.41
N VAL A 29 -17.89 8.66 3.57
CA VAL A 29 -17.26 8.33 4.86
C VAL A 29 -16.44 9.50 5.36
N SER A 30 -16.72 9.95 6.59
CA SER A 30 -15.90 10.97 7.27
C SER A 30 -15.58 10.54 8.70
N CYS A 31 -14.38 10.94 9.15
CA CYS A 31 -13.94 10.72 10.53
C CYS A 31 -13.22 11.96 11.05
N ILE A 32 -13.72 12.48 12.16
CA ILE A 32 -13.23 13.67 12.84
C ILE A 32 -12.87 13.29 14.28
N PHE A 33 -11.66 13.61 14.67
CA PHE A 33 -11.23 13.45 16.05
C PHE A 33 -11.34 14.78 16.79
N ASP A 34 -12.16 14.81 17.83
CA ASP A 34 -12.31 15.95 18.71
C ASP A 34 -11.23 15.90 19.80
N GLY A 35 -10.31 16.87 19.75
CA GLY A 35 -9.25 17.07 20.71
C GLY A 35 -9.13 18.55 21.08
N ARG A 36 -7.94 19.01 21.51
CA ARG A 36 -7.69 20.46 21.68
C ARG A 36 -7.92 21.25 20.40
N THR A 37 -7.66 20.61 19.26
CA THR A 37 -8.02 21.06 17.91
C THR A 37 -8.72 19.92 17.19
N SER A 38 -9.89 20.20 16.60
CA SER A 38 -10.60 19.20 15.80
C SER A 38 -9.78 18.86 14.55
N THR A 39 -9.57 17.56 14.31
CA THR A 39 -8.79 17.08 13.17
C THR A 39 -9.65 16.15 12.30
N THR A 40 -9.88 16.55 11.05
CA THR A 40 -10.57 15.71 10.07
C THR A 40 -9.56 14.73 9.46
N ALA A 41 -9.61 13.48 9.90
CA ALA A 41 -8.71 12.43 9.42
C ALA A 41 -9.17 11.80 8.12
N VAL A 42 -10.50 11.65 7.93
CA VAL A 42 -11.13 11.19 6.69
C VAL A 42 -12.26 12.16 6.37
N ASN A 43 -12.37 12.61 5.13
CA ASN A 43 -13.25 13.71 4.73
C ASN A 43 -14.05 13.37 3.48
N ASN A 44 -15.26 12.91 3.69
CA ASN A 44 -16.25 12.63 2.64
C ASN A 44 -15.66 11.78 1.50
N VAL A 45 -15.20 10.55 1.81
CA VAL A 45 -14.61 9.65 0.83
C VAL A 45 -15.60 8.56 0.42
N ASP A 46 -15.61 8.27 -0.89
CA ASP A 46 -16.24 7.13 -1.49
C ASP A 46 -15.16 6.17 -1.97
N PHE A 47 -15.32 4.86 -1.73
CA PHE A 47 -14.36 3.85 -2.17
C PHE A 47 -15.01 2.48 -2.35
N SER A 48 -14.34 1.65 -3.14
CA SER A 48 -14.72 0.27 -3.42
C SER A 48 -13.49 -0.62 -3.33
N ILE A 49 -13.64 -1.81 -2.76
CA ILE A 49 -12.60 -2.82 -2.65
C ILE A 49 -13.12 -4.12 -3.24
N GLU A 50 -12.40 -4.62 -4.22
CA GLU A 50 -12.76 -5.81 -4.97
C GLU A 50 -12.32 -7.09 -4.24
N GLU A 51 -13.10 -8.16 -4.37
CA GLU A 51 -12.82 -9.46 -3.75
C GLU A 51 -11.60 -10.13 -4.38
N GLY A 52 -10.78 -10.79 -3.55
CA GLY A 52 -9.63 -11.58 -3.99
C GLY A 52 -8.47 -10.77 -4.58
N GLN A 53 -8.42 -9.47 -4.29
CA GLN A 53 -7.38 -8.55 -4.78
C GLN A 53 -6.61 -7.91 -3.62
N ILE A 54 -5.44 -7.38 -3.95
CA ILE A 54 -4.62 -6.56 -3.06
C ILE A 54 -4.91 -5.09 -3.37
N THR A 55 -5.58 -4.39 -2.44
CA THR A 55 -5.81 -2.94 -2.51
C THR A 55 -4.85 -2.22 -1.59
N ALA A 56 -4.04 -1.30 -2.13
CA ALA A 56 -3.13 -0.47 -1.36
C ALA A 56 -3.68 0.94 -1.14
N ILE A 57 -3.59 1.44 0.09
CA ILE A 57 -3.90 2.82 0.46
C ILE A 57 -2.58 3.53 0.71
N ILE A 58 -2.22 4.50 -0.13
CA ILE A 58 -0.94 5.21 -0.04
C ILE A 58 -1.11 6.71 0.15
N GLY A 59 -0.07 7.37 0.65
CA GLY A 59 -0.04 8.82 0.86
C GLY A 59 0.96 9.21 1.94
N GLU A 60 1.17 10.51 2.11
CA GLU A 60 2.05 11.05 3.13
C GLU A 60 1.61 10.68 4.56
N SER A 61 2.54 10.77 5.52
CA SER A 61 2.19 10.62 6.94
C SER A 61 1.11 11.64 7.33
N GLY A 62 0.13 11.20 8.12
CA GLY A 62 -1.01 12.05 8.50
C GLY A 62 -2.07 12.27 7.41
N SER A 63 -2.02 11.58 6.26
CA SER A 63 -3.04 11.72 5.22
C SER A 63 -4.39 11.03 5.52
N GLY A 64 -4.48 10.22 6.60
CA GLY A 64 -5.72 9.55 7.04
C GLY A 64 -5.79 8.06 6.74
N LYS A 65 -4.76 7.45 6.18
CA LYS A 65 -4.71 6.03 5.74
C LYS A 65 -5.04 5.03 6.84
N SER A 66 -4.30 5.07 7.95
CA SER A 66 -4.53 4.16 9.09
C SER A 66 -5.90 4.38 9.72
N THR A 67 -6.42 5.61 9.67
CA THR A 67 -7.79 5.90 10.11
C THR A 67 -8.81 5.24 9.19
N LEU A 68 -8.65 5.37 7.87
CA LEU A 68 -9.52 4.70 6.90
C LEU A 68 -9.46 3.18 7.07
N LEU A 69 -8.27 2.60 7.26
CA LEU A 69 -8.11 1.17 7.54
C LEU A 69 -8.88 0.72 8.79
N LYS A 70 -8.79 1.49 9.87
CA LYS A 70 -9.50 1.22 11.13
C LYS A 70 -11.02 1.36 11.00
N LEU A 71 -11.50 2.31 10.19
CA LEU A 71 -12.91 2.44 9.83
C LEU A 71 -13.41 1.22 9.06
N ILE A 72 -12.66 0.76 8.05
CA ILE A 72 -12.98 -0.44 7.26
C ILE A 72 -13.02 -1.69 8.16
N TYR A 73 -12.11 -1.80 9.12
CA TYR A 73 -12.12 -2.92 10.06
C TYR A 73 -13.28 -2.86 11.08
N GLY A 74 -13.91 -1.71 11.28
CA GLY A 74 -14.91 -1.48 12.33
C GLY A 74 -14.31 -1.24 13.71
N LEU A 75 -13.05 -0.82 13.80
CA LEU A 75 -12.40 -0.46 15.07
C LEU A 75 -12.81 0.93 15.56
N ILE A 76 -13.15 1.82 14.65
CA ILE A 76 -13.68 3.15 14.92
C ILE A 76 -14.92 3.40 14.08
N GLU A 77 -15.82 4.24 14.60
CA GLU A 77 -17.06 4.60 13.93
C GLU A 77 -16.86 5.83 13.04
N PRO A 78 -17.43 5.88 11.82
CA PRO A 78 -17.46 7.10 11.03
C PRO A 78 -18.39 8.15 11.65
N ASN A 79 -18.05 9.44 11.57
CA ASN A 79 -18.92 10.53 11.99
C ASN A 79 -20.08 10.72 11.00
N THR A 80 -19.82 10.51 9.71
CA THR A 80 -20.83 10.52 8.65
C THR A 80 -20.52 9.44 7.61
N GLY A 81 -21.53 9.08 6.83
CA GLY A 81 -21.41 8.03 5.83
C GLY A 81 -21.49 6.62 6.41
N GLU A 82 -21.27 5.63 5.59
CA GLU A 82 -21.36 4.23 5.97
C GLU A 82 -20.35 3.37 5.23
N ILE A 83 -19.99 2.24 5.83
CA ILE A 83 -19.14 1.22 5.20
C ILE A 83 -19.90 -0.11 5.24
N ARG A 84 -19.95 -0.78 4.09
CA ARG A 84 -20.63 -2.06 3.92
C ARG A 84 -19.67 -3.14 3.48
N TYR A 85 -19.84 -4.32 4.05
CA TYR A 85 -19.19 -5.55 3.65
C TYR A 85 -20.24 -6.51 3.09
N ARG A 86 -20.08 -6.97 1.86
CA ARG A 86 -21.10 -7.79 1.15
C ARG A 86 -22.50 -7.18 1.23
N GLY A 87 -22.62 -5.86 1.19
CA GLY A 87 -23.89 -5.13 1.31
C GLY A 87 -24.41 -4.88 2.72
N TRP A 88 -23.84 -5.51 3.75
CA TRP A 88 -24.21 -5.31 5.14
C TRP A 88 -23.34 -4.26 5.82
N LEU A 89 -23.92 -3.45 6.70
CA LEU A 89 -23.16 -2.48 7.48
C LEU A 89 -22.10 -3.18 8.35
N ILE A 90 -20.88 -2.64 8.34
CA ILE A 90 -19.82 -3.12 9.23
C ILE A 90 -20.14 -2.73 10.65
N PRO A 91 -20.16 -3.69 11.62
CA PRO A 91 -20.39 -3.40 13.01
C PRO A 91 -19.34 -2.43 13.57
N THR A 92 -19.80 -1.46 14.34
CA THR A 92 -18.97 -0.48 15.03
C THR A 92 -18.78 -0.82 16.51
N PRO A 93 -17.92 -0.12 17.27
CA PRO A 93 -17.76 -0.32 18.70
C PRO A 93 -19.06 -0.11 19.52
N LYS A 94 -20.08 0.54 18.96
CA LYS A 94 -21.40 0.66 19.57
C LYS A 94 -22.23 -0.61 19.43
N ASP A 95 -22.01 -1.36 18.37
CA ASP A 95 -22.79 -2.56 18.04
C ASP A 95 -22.19 -3.82 18.65
N LYS A 96 -20.88 -3.84 18.91
CA LYS A 96 -20.13 -5.03 19.29
C LYS A 96 -19.08 -4.73 20.36
N LEU A 97 -19.07 -5.53 21.44
CA LEU A 97 -18.13 -5.36 22.56
C LEU A 97 -16.66 -5.53 22.13
N ILE A 98 -16.41 -6.49 21.24
CA ILE A 98 -15.09 -6.70 20.62
C ILE A 98 -15.15 -6.10 19.22
N PRO A 99 -14.47 -4.98 18.97
CA PRO A 99 -14.47 -4.32 17.65
C PRO A 99 -13.91 -5.22 16.55
N GLY A 100 -14.39 -4.97 15.33
CA GLY A 100 -13.95 -5.64 14.13
C GLY A 100 -14.94 -6.65 13.57
N HIS A 101 -14.84 -6.92 12.29
CA HIS A 101 -15.69 -7.87 11.59
C HIS A 101 -15.13 -9.29 11.70
N ASP A 102 -16.00 -10.31 11.89
CA ASP A 102 -15.57 -11.69 12.14
C ASP A 102 -14.79 -12.30 10.98
N SER A 103 -15.14 -11.95 9.73
CA SER A 103 -14.44 -12.38 8.51
C SER A 103 -13.16 -11.58 8.23
N MET A 104 -12.80 -10.61 9.06
CA MET A 104 -11.64 -9.76 8.85
C MET A 104 -10.59 -9.93 9.95
N ARG A 105 -9.33 -9.71 9.61
CA ARG A 105 -8.24 -9.60 10.60
C ARG A 105 -7.40 -8.38 10.29
N LEU A 106 -6.96 -7.72 11.35
CA LEU A 106 -6.09 -6.53 11.28
C LEU A 106 -4.72 -6.88 11.84
N VAL A 107 -3.68 -6.60 11.09
CA VAL A 107 -2.28 -6.61 11.54
C VAL A 107 -1.86 -5.16 11.75
N SER A 108 -1.68 -4.77 13.01
CA SER A 108 -1.28 -3.41 13.40
C SER A 108 0.23 -3.21 13.27
N GLN A 109 0.66 -1.95 13.09
CA GLN A 109 2.06 -1.56 12.94
C GLN A 109 2.94 -1.90 14.17
N GLY A 110 2.37 -1.90 15.37
CA GLY A 110 3.11 -2.06 16.65
C GLY A 110 3.30 -3.49 17.12
N PHE A 111 2.69 -4.48 16.46
CA PHE A 111 2.65 -5.89 16.93
C PHE A 111 2.07 -6.06 18.34
N ASP A 112 1.21 -5.13 18.77
CA ASP A 112 0.62 -5.11 20.11
C ASP A 112 -0.20 -6.37 20.42
N ASP A 113 -0.64 -7.08 19.37
CA ASP A 113 -1.37 -8.33 19.47
C ASP A 113 -0.50 -9.55 19.79
N LEU A 114 0.83 -9.43 19.67
CA LEU A 114 1.74 -10.54 19.95
C LEU A 114 2.14 -10.59 21.42
N ASN A 115 2.06 -11.79 22.00
CA ASN A 115 2.67 -12.04 23.31
C ASN A 115 4.18 -12.23 23.15
N HIS A 116 4.95 -11.20 23.46
CA HIS A 116 6.41 -11.19 23.31
C HIS A 116 7.13 -12.29 24.12
N TYR A 117 6.55 -12.73 25.25
CA TYR A 117 7.16 -13.72 26.14
C TYR A 117 6.79 -15.16 25.76
N ALA A 118 5.78 -15.35 24.93
CA ALA A 118 5.37 -16.67 24.44
C ALA A 118 6.15 -17.07 23.19
N LYS A 119 6.17 -18.36 22.91
CA LYS A 119 6.76 -18.92 21.69
C LYS A 119 5.96 -18.50 20.45
N VAL A 120 6.61 -18.49 19.30
CA VAL A 120 5.96 -18.26 18.00
C VAL A 120 4.79 -19.21 17.81
N TRP A 121 4.99 -20.50 18.06
CA TRP A 121 3.95 -21.50 17.93
C TRP A 121 2.72 -21.18 18.80
N ASP A 122 2.95 -20.83 20.08
CA ASP A 122 1.88 -20.52 21.02
C ASP A 122 1.10 -19.25 20.62
N ASN A 123 1.79 -18.22 20.10
CA ASN A 123 1.15 -17.01 19.60
C ASN A 123 0.14 -17.29 18.48
N ILE A 124 0.50 -18.20 17.57
CA ILE A 124 -0.36 -18.56 16.44
C ILE A 124 -1.44 -19.55 16.89
N ALA A 125 -1.05 -20.62 17.57
CA ALA A 125 -1.94 -21.66 18.01
C ALA A 125 -3.03 -21.19 18.99
N SER A 126 -2.78 -20.11 19.76
CA SER A 126 -3.76 -19.51 20.69
C SER A 126 -5.02 -18.99 20.00
N GLN A 127 -4.99 -18.77 18.69
CA GLN A 127 -6.14 -18.31 17.91
C GLN A 127 -7.14 -19.44 17.60
N LEU A 128 -6.74 -20.69 17.77
CA LEU A 128 -7.58 -21.87 17.54
C LEU A 128 -8.11 -22.47 18.85
N SER A 129 -9.29 -23.05 18.78
CA SER A 129 -9.89 -23.77 19.90
C SER A 129 -9.02 -24.96 20.33
N ASN A 130 -9.13 -25.34 21.60
CA ASN A 130 -8.51 -26.54 22.16
C ASN A 130 -9.39 -27.79 22.05
N THR A 131 -10.52 -27.72 21.32
CA THR A 131 -11.44 -28.84 21.14
C THR A 131 -10.87 -29.95 20.25
N ASP A 132 -10.02 -29.60 19.29
CA ASP A 132 -9.32 -30.50 18.37
C ASP A 132 -7.83 -30.15 18.34
N LEU A 133 -7.03 -30.89 19.09
CA LEU A 133 -5.60 -30.63 19.22
C LEU A 133 -4.82 -31.05 17.97
N GLU A 134 -5.26 -32.08 17.24
CA GLU A 134 -4.60 -32.52 16.02
C GLU A 134 -4.81 -31.50 14.90
N LEU A 135 -6.03 -30.98 14.73
CA LEU A 135 -6.34 -29.94 13.79
C LEU A 135 -5.54 -28.68 14.12
N LYS A 136 -5.50 -28.29 15.40
CA LYS A 136 -4.75 -27.13 15.89
C LYS A 136 -3.27 -27.23 15.55
N GLU A 137 -2.64 -28.35 15.83
CA GLU A 137 -1.23 -28.62 15.54
C GLU A 137 -0.97 -28.57 14.02
N ARG A 138 -1.79 -29.30 13.25
CA ARG A 138 -1.66 -29.36 11.79
C ARG A 138 -1.81 -27.97 11.14
N SER A 139 -2.85 -27.22 11.53
CA SER A 139 -3.10 -25.88 10.97
C SER A 139 -2.01 -24.89 11.36
N THR A 140 -1.54 -24.93 12.62
CA THR A 140 -0.43 -24.07 13.07
C THR A 140 0.84 -24.36 12.29
N ASN A 141 1.20 -25.63 12.14
CA ASN A 141 2.40 -26.03 11.41
C ASN A 141 2.29 -25.70 9.90
N ALA A 142 1.10 -25.78 9.32
CA ALA A 142 0.87 -25.41 7.93
C ALA A 142 1.08 -23.91 7.68
N VAL A 143 0.54 -23.03 8.53
CA VAL A 143 0.71 -21.58 8.36
C VAL A 143 2.14 -21.13 8.65
N LEU A 144 2.84 -21.76 9.61
CA LEU A 144 4.26 -21.52 9.86
C LEU A 144 5.12 -21.81 8.63
N LYS A 145 4.89 -22.94 7.97
CA LYS A 145 5.57 -23.33 6.71
C LYS A 145 5.22 -22.38 5.57
N LYS A 146 3.95 -21.99 5.44
CA LYS A 146 3.48 -21.07 4.40
C LYS A 146 4.19 -19.71 4.45
N LEU A 147 4.51 -19.23 5.66
CA LEU A 147 5.24 -17.99 5.89
C LEU A 147 6.75 -18.21 6.15
N ARG A 148 7.27 -19.44 5.97
CA ARG A 148 8.69 -19.78 6.10
C ARG A 148 9.29 -19.43 7.46
N ILE A 149 8.52 -19.63 8.55
CA ILE A 149 8.90 -19.36 9.94
C ILE A 149 8.78 -20.61 10.83
N ASP A 150 8.67 -21.78 10.26
CA ASP A 150 8.58 -23.06 10.99
C ASP A 150 9.82 -23.34 11.85
N HIS A 151 10.99 -22.90 11.40
CA HIS A 151 12.25 -22.99 12.17
C HIS A 151 12.26 -22.09 13.41
N LEU A 152 11.38 -21.10 13.51
CA LEU A 152 11.24 -20.18 14.64
C LEU A 152 10.18 -20.64 15.66
N ALA A 153 9.46 -21.74 15.40
CA ALA A 153 8.29 -22.16 16.16
C ALA A 153 8.50 -22.22 17.69
N GLN A 154 9.70 -22.62 18.12
CA GLN A 154 10.05 -22.76 19.54
C GLN A 154 10.74 -21.51 20.15
N GLN A 155 11.05 -20.49 19.35
CA GLN A 155 11.64 -19.26 19.82
C GLN A 155 10.60 -18.32 20.44
N ARG A 156 11.00 -17.46 21.36
CA ARG A 156 10.13 -16.41 21.90
C ARG A 156 10.03 -15.26 20.90
N VAL A 157 8.86 -14.64 20.82
CA VAL A 157 8.64 -13.49 19.94
C VAL A 157 9.57 -12.31 20.27
N ALA A 158 9.95 -12.14 21.55
CA ALA A 158 10.90 -11.12 21.97
C ALA A 158 12.27 -11.23 21.30
N ASP A 159 12.70 -12.47 20.96
CA ASP A 159 14.03 -12.76 20.43
C ASP A 159 14.11 -12.63 18.90
N LEU A 160 12.99 -12.31 18.24
CA LEU A 160 12.87 -12.21 16.80
C LEU A 160 13.27 -10.83 16.27
N SER A 161 13.76 -10.81 15.02
CA SER A 161 13.88 -9.57 14.22
C SER A 161 12.53 -8.95 13.91
N GLY A 162 12.52 -7.68 13.48
CA GLY A 162 11.28 -6.99 13.07
C GLY A 162 10.55 -7.73 11.95
N GLY A 163 11.26 -8.19 10.93
CA GLY A 163 10.67 -8.93 9.80
C GLY A 163 10.11 -10.29 10.19
N GLU A 164 10.77 -11.01 11.11
CA GLU A 164 10.27 -12.28 11.64
C GLU A 164 8.99 -12.06 12.48
N ARG A 165 8.96 -11.03 13.33
CA ARG A 165 7.76 -10.63 14.08
C ARG A 165 6.60 -10.31 13.14
N GLN A 166 6.87 -9.61 12.03
CA GLN A 166 5.87 -9.32 11.01
C GLN A 166 5.27 -10.61 10.42
N ARG A 167 6.11 -11.59 10.05
CA ARG A 167 5.65 -12.89 9.57
C ARG A 167 4.80 -13.63 10.60
N VAL A 168 5.16 -13.57 11.88
CA VAL A 168 4.37 -14.16 12.98
C VAL A 168 3.02 -13.47 13.12
N ALA A 169 2.96 -12.14 13.03
CA ALA A 169 1.70 -11.39 13.10
C ALA A 169 0.76 -11.73 11.93
N ILE A 170 1.31 -11.85 10.72
CA ILE A 170 0.54 -12.27 9.53
C ILE A 170 0.08 -13.73 9.70
N ALA A 171 0.94 -14.65 10.17
CA ALA A 171 0.58 -16.05 10.41
C ALA A 171 -0.57 -16.16 11.43
N ARG A 172 -0.48 -15.39 12.52
CA ARG A 172 -1.52 -15.34 13.56
C ARG A 172 -2.85 -14.81 13.01
N ALA A 173 -2.81 -13.85 12.10
CA ALA A 173 -4.00 -13.32 11.45
C ALA A 173 -4.61 -14.33 10.47
N LEU A 174 -3.79 -15.10 9.75
CA LEU A 174 -4.22 -16.04 8.70
C LEU A 174 -4.72 -17.37 9.21
N ILE A 175 -4.37 -17.79 10.45
CA ILE A 175 -4.70 -19.13 10.97
C ILE A 175 -6.20 -19.42 11.02
N ASN A 176 -7.04 -18.39 11.15
CA ASN A 176 -8.50 -18.48 11.15
C ASN A 176 -9.11 -18.32 9.74
N GLU A 177 -8.32 -18.37 8.70
CA GLU A 177 -8.76 -18.29 7.31
C GLU A 177 -9.71 -17.09 7.03
N PRO A 178 -9.31 -15.84 7.35
CA PRO A 178 -10.17 -14.68 7.15
C PRO A 178 -10.45 -14.45 5.65
N GLU A 179 -11.58 -13.83 5.34
CA GLU A 179 -11.87 -13.38 3.97
C GLU A 179 -11.12 -12.08 3.62
N VAL A 180 -10.84 -11.25 4.64
CA VAL A 180 -10.13 -9.97 4.48
C VAL A 180 -9.00 -9.84 5.49
N LEU A 181 -7.80 -9.54 5.00
CA LEU A 181 -6.64 -9.19 5.81
C LEU A 181 -6.31 -7.71 5.63
N LEU A 182 -6.36 -6.96 6.73
CA LEU A 182 -5.96 -5.56 6.76
C LEU A 182 -4.56 -5.45 7.39
N MET A 183 -3.68 -4.65 6.80
CA MET A 183 -2.31 -4.49 7.27
C MET A 183 -1.92 -3.01 7.31
N ASP A 184 -1.53 -2.51 8.48
CA ASP A 184 -1.07 -1.13 8.67
C ASP A 184 0.45 -1.08 8.62
N GLU A 185 1.01 -0.55 7.53
CA GLU A 185 2.45 -0.41 7.26
C GLU A 185 3.26 -1.71 7.46
N PRO A 186 2.88 -2.83 6.80
CA PRO A 186 3.41 -4.15 7.11
C PRO A 186 4.90 -4.34 6.76
N PHE A 187 5.51 -3.43 6.01
CA PHE A 187 6.88 -3.59 5.52
C PHE A 187 7.89 -2.67 6.19
N ASN A 188 7.45 -1.73 7.05
CA ASN A 188 8.32 -0.72 7.66
C ASN A 188 9.44 -1.27 8.53
N GLN A 189 9.20 -2.42 9.19
CA GLN A 189 10.18 -3.03 10.09
C GLN A 189 10.88 -4.24 9.46
N VAL A 190 10.73 -4.42 8.15
CA VAL A 190 11.32 -5.52 7.39
C VAL A 190 12.53 -5.01 6.61
N ASP A 191 13.68 -5.63 6.81
CA ASP A 191 14.89 -5.33 6.05
C ASP A 191 14.64 -5.49 4.55
N ALA A 192 15.25 -4.63 3.73
CA ALA A 192 15.04 -4.60 2.28
C ALA A 192 15.22 -5.99 1.61
N ALA A 193 16.21 -6.77 2.08
CA ALA A 193 16.48 -8.10 1.53
C ALA A 193 15.34 -9.12 1.77
N PHE A 194 14.54 -8.93 2.82
CA PHE A 194 13.43 -9.83 3.18
C PHE A 194 12.06 -9.30 2.76
N ARG A 195 11.98 -8.02 2.41
CA ARG A 195 10.73 -7.34 2.03
C ARG A 195 10.11 -7.96 0.80
N ASP A 196 10.89 -8.13 -0.27
CA ASP A 196 10.43 -8.72 -1.54
C ASP A 196 9.89 -10.14 -1.33
N ALA A 197 10.58 -10.94 -0.50
CA ALA A 197 10.13 -12.30 -0.19
C ALA A 197 8.79 -12.30 0.56
N LEU A 198 8.58 -11.37 1.51
CA LEU A 198 7.31 -11.24 2.22
C LEU A 198 6.18 -10.78 1.30
N GLN A 199 6.44 -9.82 0.40
CA GLN A 199 5.48 -9.37 -0.60
C GLN A 199 5.05 -10.52 -1.52
N GLN A 200 6.01 -11.32 -2.01
CA GLN A 200 5.72 -12.51 -2.83
C GLN A 200 4.91 -13.56 -2.06
N ASP A 201 5.22 -13.79 -0.78
CA ASP A 201 4.47 -14.73 0.05
C ASP A 201 3.01 -14.27 0.21
N VAL A 202 2.76 -12.96 0.45
CA VAL A 202 1.40 -12.39 0.53
C VAL A 202 0.66 -12.51 -0.81
N GLN A 203 1.30 -12.14 -1.93
CA GLN A 203 0.71 -12.28 -3.27
C GLN A 203 0.34 -13.73 -3.60
N LYS A 204 1.21 -14.68 -3.22
CA LYS A 204 0.96 -16.11 -3.41
C LYS A 204 -0.25 -16.57 -2.60
N ILE A 205 -0.35 -16.13 -1.34
CA ILE A 205 -1.50 -16.44 -0.47
C ILE A 205 -2.80 -15.94 -1.10
N VAL A 206 -2.82 -14.68 -1.56
CA VAL A 206 -4.00 -14.09 -2.23
C VAL A 206 -4.42 -14.94 -3.44
N LYS A 207 -3.47 -15.28 -4.33
CA LYS A 207 -3.74 -16.08 -5.53
C LYS A 207 -4.24 -17.50 -5.22
N GLU A 208 -3.73 -18.12 -4.17
CA GLU A 208 -4.08 -19.49 -3.80
C GLU A 208 -5.41 -19.60 -3.04
N THR A 209 -5.76 -18.59 -2.25
CA THR A 209 -6.90 -18.67 -1.32
C THR A 209 -8.07 -17.78 -1.69
N GLY A 210 -7.89 -16.81 -2.60
CA GLY A 210 -8.88 -15.77 -2.86
C GLY A 210 -9.00 -14.73 -1.74
N LEU A 211 -8.03 -14.71 -0.79
CA LEU A 211 -7.96 -13.72 0.28
C LEU A 211 -7.97 -12.29 -0.29
N THR A 212 -8.80 -11.42 0.26
CA THR A 212 -8.73 -9.99 -0.04
C THR A 212 -7.76 -9.32 0.91
N VAL A 213 -6.84 -8.50 0.40
CA VAL A 213 -5.86 -7.80 1.22
C VAL A 213 -6.03 -6.29 1.06
N ILE A 214 -6.06 -5.58 2.18
CA ILE A 214 -6.03 -4.12 2.23
C ILE A 214 -4.79 -3.73 3.01
N LEU A 215 -3.87 -3.02 2.37
CA LEU A 215 -2.66 -2.58 3.04
C LEU A 215 -2.48 -1.07 2.97
N VAL A 216 -1.93 -0.51 4.02
CA VAL A 216 -1.49 0.89 4.10
C VAL A 216 0.02 0.94 3.96
N SER A 217 0.52 1.82 3.12
CA SER A 217 1.95 2.15 3.04
C SER A 217 2.15 3.64 2.75
N HIS A 218 3.29 4.17 3.15
CA HIS A 218 3.76 5.49 2.75
C HIS A 218 4.85 5.42 1.66
N ASP A 219 5.35 4.22 1.35
CA ASP A 219 6.35 3.99 0.29
C ASP A 219 5.67 3.45 -0.98
N PRO A 220 5.60 4.24 -2.06
CA PRO A 220 5.02 3.78 -3.32
C PRO A 220 5.72 2.56 -3.91
N THR A 221 7.04 2.40 -3.70
CA THR A 221 7.80 1.30 -4.30
C THR A 221 7.37 -0.06 -3.75
N GLU A 222 6.92 -0.09 -2.49
CA GLU A 222 6.41 -1.31 -1.86
C GLU A 222 5.14 -1.83 -2.52
N VAL A 223 4.29 -0.94 -2.98
CA VAL A 223 2.94 -1.28 -3.44
C VAL A 223 2.82 -1.36 -4.96
N LEU A 224 3.65 -0.63 -5.72
CA LEU A 224 3.66 -0.66 -7.17
C LEU A 224 3.88 -2.08 -7.73
N ALA A 225 4.69 -2.89 -7.03
CA ALA A 225 5.02 -4.25 -7.47
C ALA A 225 4.00 -5.31 -7.02
N MET A 226 3.12 -5.01 -6.05
CA MET A 226 2.30 -6.05 -5.46
C MET A 226 0.78 -5.79 -5.49
N ALA A 227 0.34 -4.54 -5.55
CA ALA A 227 -1.07 -4.20 -5.50
C ALA A 227 -1.76 -4.37 -6.86
N ASP A 228 -3.02 -4.83 -6.83
CA ASP A 228 -3.90 -4.88 -7.99
C ASP A 228 -4.63 -3.53 -8.16
N GLN A 229 -4.99 -2.91 -7.04
CA GLN A 229 -5.63 -1.60 -6.97
C GLN A 229 -4.93 -0.70 -5.95
N MET A 230 -5.01 0.60 -6.17
CA MET A 230 -4.38 1.61 -5.32
C MET A 230 -5.31 2.79 -5.10
N MET A 231 -5.36 3.28 -3.88
CA MET A 231 -6.02 4.53 -3.50
C MET A 231 -4.97 5.51 -2.96
N VAL A 232 -4.85 6.67 -3.56
CA VAL A 232 -3.92 7.74 -3.15
C VAL A 232 -4.64 8.72 -2.25
N MET A 233 -4.20 8.83 -0.99
CA MET A 233 -4.81 9.72 -0.01
C MET A 233 -3.97 10.97 0.28
N LYS A 234 -4.62 12.11 0.41
CA LYS A 234 -4.05 13.38 0.87
C LYS A 234 -5.04 14.14 1.73
N LYS A 235 -4.61 14.53 2.96
CA LYS A 235 -5.43 15.35 3.87
C LYS A 235 -6.86 14.83 4.03
N GLY A 236 -6.99 13.53 4.27
CA GLY A 236 -8.28 12.86 4.50
C GLY A 236 -9.11 12.58 3.24
N LYS A 237 -8.64 12.89 2.04
CA LYS A 237 -9.38 12.69 0.79
C LYS A 237 -8.68 11.67 -0.09
N ILE A 238 -9.44 10.89 -0.86
CA ILE A 238 -8.93 10.08 -1.96
C ILE A 238 -8.72 11.00 -3.15
N MET A 239 -7.47 11.16 -3.58
CA MET A 239 -7.06 12.03 -4.68
C MET A 239 -7.09 11.30 -6.02
N ALA A 240 -6.82 10.00 -6.01
CA ALA A 240 -6.83 9.14 -7.18
C ALA A 240 -7.06 7.69 -6.76
N ALA A 241 -7.70 6.91 -7.62
CA ALA A 241 -7.87 5.47 -7.47
C ALA A 241 -7.77 4.77 -8.82
N GLY A 242 -7.19 3.55 -8.83
CA GLY A 242 -7.02 2.74 -10.03
C GLY A 242 -5.88 1.73 -9.90
N SER A 243 -5.56 1.04 -11.00
CA SER A 243 -4.41 0.13 -11.01
C SER A 243 -3.10 0.92 -10.84
N PRO A 244 -2.08 0.34 -10.18
CA PRO A 244 -0.78 0.99 -9.96
C PRO A 244 -0.15 1.52 -11.26
N GLN A 245 -0.17 0.72 -12.32
CA GLN A 245 0.37 1.09 -13.62
C GLN A 245 -0.35 2.31 -14.22
N LYS A 246 -1.70 2.32 -14.19
CA LYS A 246 -2.48 3.44 -14.69
C LYS A 246 -2.17 4.72 -13.92
N LEU A 247 -2.14 4.66 -12.59
CA LEU A 247 -1.83 5.83 -11.76
C LEU A 247 -0.39 6.32 -11.91
N TYR A 248 0.55 5.41 -12.22
CA TYR A 248 1.94 5.76 -12.48
C TYR A 248 2.10 6.49 -13.81
N PHE A 249 1.60 5.92 -14.90
CA PHE A 249 1.79 6.49 -16.25
C PHE A 249 0.80 7.61 -16.59
N GLU A 250 -0.40 7.57 -16.02
CA GLU A 250 -1.49 8.53 -16.25
C GLU A 250 -1.99 9.09 -14.91
N PRO A 251 -1.17 9.81 -14.14
CA PRO A 251 -1.56 10.34 -12.85
C PRO A 251 -2.67 11.38 -13.00
N GLN A 252 -3.75 11.21 -12.26
CA GLN A 252 -4.94 12.06 -12.34
C GLN A 252 -4.70 13.49 -11.84
N ASN A 253 -3.62 13.71 -11.09
CA ASN A 253 -3.26 15.02 -10.53
C ASN A 253 -1.76 15.08 -10.19
N ALA A 254 -1.26 16.31 -10.00
CA ALA A 254 0.15 16.57 -9.71
C ALA A 254 0.66 15.88 -8.44
N TYR A 255 -0.19 15.75 -7.41
CA TYR A 255 0.20 15.09 -6.17
C TYR A 255 0.47 13.60 -6.40
N THR A 256 -0.41 12.92 -7.12
CA THR A 256 -0.23 11.50 -7.48
C THR A 256 1.05 11.30 -8.29
N ALA A 257 1.31 12.18 -9.28
CA ALA A 257 2.52 12.14 -10.08
C ALA A 257 3.80 12.30 -9.23
N GLN A 258 3.79 13.24 -8.29
CA GLN A 258 4.93 13.46 -7.39
C GLN A 258 5.12 12.32 -6.42
N LEU A 259 4.03 11.78 -5.84
CA LEU A 259 4.09 10.71 -4.86
C LEU A 259 4.62 9.41 -5.49
N LEU A 260 4.09 9.02 -6.66
CA LEU A 260 4.41 7.73 -7.29
C LEU A 260 5.75 7.73 -8.03
N ALA A 261 6.02 8.79 -8.79
CA ALA A 261 7.15 8.81 -9.73
C ALA A 261 8.12 9.97 -9.47
N LYS A 262 7.97 10.72 -8.36
CA LYS A 262 8.77 11.94 -8.09
C LYS A 262 8.80 12.89 -9.29
N SER A 263 7.72 12.93 -10.07
CA SER A 263 7.64 13.67 -11.33
C SER A 263 7.90 15.16 -11.15
N ASN A 264 8.58 15.76 -12.09
CA ASN A 264 8.71 17.20 -12.21
C ASN A 264 7.37 17.80 -12.64
N ILE A 265 6.85 18.76 -11.86
CA ILE A 265 5.60 19.44 -12.18
C ILE A 265 5.93 20.79 -12.82
N LEU A 266 5.58 20.94 -14.09
CA LEU A 266 5.73 22.17 -14.86
C LEU A 266 4.37 22.86 -14.95
N THR A 267 4.28 24.07 -14.41
CA THR A 267 3.13 24.94 -14.67
C THR A 267 3.09 25.37 -16.14
N THR A 268 1.94 25.84 -16.61
CA THR A 268 1.79 26.34 -18.00
C THR A 268 2.87 27.33 -18.41
N ASP A 269 3.27 28.24 -17.49
CA ASP A 269 4.29 29.25 -17.77
C ASP A 269 5.69 28.65 -17.89
N LYS A 270 6.02 27.70 -17.01
CA LYS A 270 7.30 26.97 -17.07
C LYS A 270 7.37 26.09 -18.32
N ALA A 271 6.29 25.41 -18.67
CA ALA A 271 6.21 24.63 -19.89
C ALA A 271 6.40 25.47 -21.15
N LYS A 272 5.78 26.66 -21.22
CA LYS A 272 5.96 27.63 -22.33
C LYS A 272 7.40 28.09 -22.46
N LYS A 273 8.12 28.35 -21.35
CA LYS A 273 9.55 28.73 -21.38
C LYS A 273 10.42 27.62 -22.01
N LEU A 274 9.97 26.36 -21.93
CA LEU A 274 10.62 25.20 -22.55
C LEU A 274 10.11 24.90 -23.96
N GLY A 275 9.28 25.77 -24.54
CA GLY A 275 8.70 25.59 -25.88
C GLY A 275 7.54 24.57 -25.92
N ILE A 276 7.05 24.12 -24.77
CA ILE A 276 5.93 23.17 -24.66
C ILE A 276 4.62 23.95 -24.59
N GLN A 277 3.77 23.80 -25.61
CA GLN A 277 2.43 24.40 -25.59
C GLN A 277 1.48 23.51 -24.81
N THR A 278 0.93 24.02 -23.71
CA THR A 278 -0.04 23.33 -22.87
C THR A 278 -1.02 24.32 -22.24
N THR A 279 -2.24 23.86 -21.98
CA THR A 279 -3.28 24.60 -21.29
C THR A 279 -3.36 24.24 -19.79
N GLN A 280 -2.65 23.18 -19.39
CA GLN A 280 -2.64 22.66 -18.01
C GLN A 280 -1.20 22.41 -17.56
N SER A 281 -1.01 22.30 -16.24
CA SER A 281 0.27 21.82 -15.70
C SER A 281 0.54 20.40 -16.18
N ILE A 282 1.80 20.10 -16.51
CA ILE A 282 2.24 18.77 -16.94
C ILE A 282 3.15 18.15 -15.91
N ALA A 283 3.05 16.83 -15.76
CA ALA A 283 3.98 16.04 -14.99
C ALA A 283 4.96 15.34 -15.95
N VAL A 284 6.25 15.49 -15.68
CA VAL A 284 7.31 14.84 -16.46
C VAL A 284 8.06 13.91 -15.54
N HIS A 285 7.99 12.62 -15.79
CA HIS A 285 8.74 11.62 -15.02
C HIS A 285 10.24 11.84 -15.20
N GLN A 286 11.01 11.68 -14.14
CA GLN A 286 12.46 11.86 -14.17
C GLN A 286 13.12 10.94 -15.21
N GLU A 287 12.69 9.71 -15.29
CA GLU A 287 13.19 8.68 -16.22
C GLU A 287 12.90 8.95 -17.70
N TRP A 288 11.98 9.89 -18.01
CA TRP A 288 11.66 10.28 -19.37
C TRP A 288 12.56 11.41 -19.88
N ILE A 289 13.31 12.05 -18.98
CA ILE A 289 14.19 13.16 -19.32
C ILE A 289 15.52 12.57 -19.81
N LYS A 290 15.83 12.82 -21.10
CA LYS A 290 17.11 12.43 -21.67
C LYS A 290 18.07 13.61 -21.60
N VAL A 291 19.13 13.46 -20.82
CA VAL A 291 20.18 14.47 -20.69
C VAL A 291 21.27 14.22 -21.74
N LYS A 292 21.61 15.26 -22.50
CA LYS A 292 22.76 15.27 -23.41
C LYS A 292 23.63 16.47 -23.05
N THR A 293 24.91 16.24 -22.78
CA THR A 293 25.86 17.31 -22.51
C THR A 293 26.13 18.11 -23.77
N ASP A 294 25.98 19.42 -23.69
CA ASP A 294 26.26 20.37 -24.78
C ASP A 294 26.81 21.66 -24.15
N GLN A 295 27.88 22.22 -24.71
CA GLN A 295 28.48 23.48 -24.25
C GLN A 295 27.55 24.69 -24.46
N GLN A 296 26.61 24.58 -25.40
CA GLN A 296 25.58 25.60 -25.67
C GLN A 296 24.19 25.23 -25.09
N GLY A 297 24.14 24.21 -24.23
CA GLY A 297 22.90 23.75 -23.62
C GLY A 297 22.25 24.84 -22.76
N SER A 298 20.92 24.89 -22.79
CA SER A 298 20.14 25.88 -22.02
C SER A 298 20.05 25.57 -20.52
N PHE A 299 20.23 24.31 -20.13
CA PHE A 299 20.18 23.89 -18.74
C PHE A 299 21.58 23.77 -18.15
N GLU A 300 21.75 24.29 -16.95
CA GLU A 300 22.96 24.10 -16.14
C GLU A 300 22.78 22.85 -15.25
N ILE A 301 23.80 21.98 -15.21
CA ILE A 301 23.84 20.86 -14.25
C ILE A 301 24.34 21.44 -12.92
N LYS A 302 23.42 21.59 -11.96
CA LYS A 302 23.72 22.16 -10.66
C LYS A 302 24.26 21.13 -9.68
N ASP A 303 23.82 19.88 -9.79
CA ASP A 303 24.17 18.81 -8.86
C ASP A 303 24.07 17.45 -9.57
N ILE A 304 24.91 16.48 -9.17
CA ILE A 304 24.86 15.09 -9.62
C ILE A 304 24.91 14.22 -8.37
N ARG A 305 23.91 13.39 -8.16
CA ARG A 305 23.77 12.54 -6.99
C ARG A 305 23.83 11.08 -7.39
N PHE A 306 24.87 10.39 -6.95
CA PHE A 306 24.97 8.94 -7.14
C PHE A 306 23.91 8.21 -6.30
N ARG A 307 23.07 7.38 -6.94
CA ARG A 307 21.99 6.60 -6.34
C ARG A 307 22.21 5.08 -6.44
N GLY A 308 23.41 4.65 -6.76
CA GLY A 308 23.78 3.25 -6.93
C GLY A 308 23.51 2.73 -8.34
N LEU A 309 22.27 2.56 -8.73
CA LEU A 309 21.87 2.06 -10.05
C LEU A 309 21.84 3.15 -11.12
N TYR A 310 21.75 4.42 -10.73
CA TYR A 310 21.67 5.58 -11.62
C TYR A 310 22.24 6.83 -10.93
N ASP A 311 22.55 7.83 -11.75
CA ASP A 311 22.88 9.17 -11.30
C ASP A 311 21.66 10.09 -11.47
N GLU A 312 21.31 10.80 -10.39
CA GLU A 312 20.25 11.81 -10.40
C GLU A 312 20.86 13.18 -10.70
N TYR A 313 20.46 13.79 -11.81
CA TYR A 313 20.89 15.11 -12.22
C TYR A 313 19.90 16.17 -11.73
N VAL A 314 20.41 17.24 -11.15
CA VAL A 314 19.64 18.45 -10.85
C VAL A 314 19.93 19.48 -11.92
N LEU A 315 18.97 19.70 -12.80
CA LEU A 315 19.06 20.61 -13.94
C LEU A 315 18.34 21.93 -13.63
N VAL A 316 18.94 23.07 -13.97
CA VAL A 316 18.38 24.39 -13.71
C VAL A 316 18.37 25.22 -14.99
N TYR A 317 17.21 25.83 -15.29
CA TYR A 317 17.05 26.83 -16.34
C TYR A 317 16.16 27.96 -15.83
N GLY A 318 16.74 29.10 -15.45
CA GLY A 318 16.03 30.20 -14.81
C GLY A 318 15.35 29.75 -13.49
N ASP A 319 14.03 29.79 -13.45
CA ASP A 319 13.18 29.34 -12.32
C ASP A 319 12.70 27.90 -12.45
N ILE A 320 13.17 27.17 -13.46
CA ILE A 320 12.81 25.78 -13.72
C ILE A 320 13.89 24.87 -13.14
N HIS A 321 13.49 23.96 -12.28
CA HIS A 321 14.32 22.90 -11.73
C HIS A 321 13.74 21.56 -12.20
N LEU A 322 14.59 20.68 -12.76
CA LEU A 322 14.25 19.32 -13.15
C LEU A 322 15.19 18.36 -12.45
N HIS A 323 14.65 17.19 -12.12
CA HIS A 323 15.37 16.07 -11.52
C HIS A 323 15.28 14.86 -12.43
#